data_b336f5c4df2c3bcbcc82b96e98ac3b7a
#
_entry.id   b336f5c4df2c3bcbcc82b96e98ac3b7a
#
_cell.length_a   1.000
_cell.length_b   1.000
_cell.length_c   1.000
_cell.angle_alpha   90.00
_cell.angle_beta   90.00
_cell.angle_gamma   90.00
#
_symmetry.space_group_name_H-M   'P 1'
#
loop_
_entity.id
_entity.type
_entity.pdbx_description
1 polymer ?
#
loop_
_entity_poly.entity_id
_entity_poly.type
_entity_poly.pdbx_seq_one_letter_code
_entity_poly.pdbx_strand_id
1 'polypeptide(L)'
;MATQQATVDQLIAAPVARAQVGLWTDAWRRLRRNRLALVSAAYLIALAATALVGIVYTPYPYAHQGVGLPYQGPSAAHLLGTDQAGRDILSRMIIGAQISLIVGLATQTVVVVVGVPLGLVAGYFKGWIDTALSFVISVVYGIPDILVAMILIVIIGKPGIGTIIVAIAATRWMDMARLTRGQTLSLREREFIEASRARGGRSTKILFGHLLPNALGPIIVQATLGIPAAILFEAFLSFLGLGVPPPTPSWGSMAADGIHAMRISPHIVLAPAIGLSITLMAFNFLGDGLRDALDPRQKR
;
A
#
# COMPACT_ATOMS: atom_id res chain seq x y z
N MET A 1 49.92 -39.26 -18.06
CA MET A 1 49.05 -39.65 -16.94
C MET A 1 48.83 -38.52 -15.92
N ALA A 2 49.80 -37.68 -15.60
CA ALA A 2 49.66 -36.58 -14.63
C ALA A 2 48.69 -35.45 -15.07
N THR A 3 48.56 -35.20 -16.36
CA THR A 3 47.70 -34.15 -16.93
C THR A 3 46.19 -34.49 -16.90
N GLN A 4 45.83 -35.79 -16.90
CA GLN A 4 44.47 -36.23 -16.80
C GLN A 4 43.92 -36.21 -15.36
N GLN A 5 44.80 -36.40 -14.37
CA GLN A 5 44.43 -36.33 -12.96
C GLN A 5 44.10 -34.90 -12.51
N ALA A 6 44.85 -33.89 -12.97
CA ALA A 6 44.63 -32.49 -12.68
C ALA A 6 43.26 -31.98 -13.23
N THR A 7 42.79 -32.56 -14.35
CA THR A 7 41.51 -32.20 -14.96
C THR A 7 40.33 -32.83 -14.20
N VAL A 8 40.53 -34.00 -13.63
CA VAL A 8 39.49 -34.69 -12.81
C VAL A 8 39.32 -34.00 -11.44
N ASP A 9 40.43 -33.57 -10.82
CA ASP A 9 40.38 -32.84 -9.54
C ASP A 9 39.77 -31.45 -9.68
N GLN A 10 39.87 -30.79 -10.84
CA GLN A 10 39.18 -29.54 -11.14
C GLN A 10 37.68 -29.75 -11.38
N LEU A 11 37.24 -30.90 -11.88
CA LEU A 11 35.82 -31.24 -12.08
C LEU A 11 35.13 -31.71 -10.78
N ILE A 12 35.91 -32.19 -9.80
CA ILE A 12 35.41 -32.65 -8.48
C ILE A 12 35.39 -31.50 -7.45
N ALA A 13 35.99 -30.35 -7.76
CA ALA A 13 35.79 -29.14 -6.96
C ALA A 13 34.34 -28.72 -7.03
N ALA A 14 33.51 -29.45 -6.29
CA ALA A 14 32.08 -29.14 -6.12
C ALA A 14 31.98 -27.67 -5.71
N PRO A 15 31.10 -26.89 -6.36
CA PRO A 15 30.92 -25.49 -5.96
C PRO A 15 30.58 -25.51 -4.49
N VAL A 16 31.42 -24.87 -3.67
CA VAL A 16 31.21 -24.70 -2.23
C VAL A 16 29.74 -24.31 -2.04
N ALA A 17 28.96 -25.21 -1.48
CA ALA A 17 27.54 -24.98 -1.23
C ALA A 17 27.44 -23.73 -0.35
N ARG A 18 27.19 -22.58 -0.98
CA ARG A 18 26.94 -21.34 -0.23
C ARG A 18 25.81 -21.66 0.73
N ALA A 19 26.08 -21.46 2.02
CA ALA A 19 25.07 -21.65 3.04
C ALA A 19 23.75 -21.01 2.56
N GLN A 20 22.68 -21.79 2.50
CA GLN A 20 21.37 -21.30 2.08
C GLN A 20 20.92 -20.26 3.09
N VAL A 21 21.22 -19.00 2.79
CA VAL A 21 20.75 -17.88 3.58
C VAL A 21 19.22 -17.83 3.38
N GLY A 22 18.47 -17.82 4.48
CA GLY A 22 17.02 -17.78 4.42
C GLY A 22 16.53 -16.58 3.59
N LEU A 23 15.47 -16.76 2.80
CA LEU A 23 14.90 -15.75 1.89
C LEU A 23 14.73 -14.38 2.55
N TRP A 24 14.26 -14.34 3.80
CA TRP A 24 14.04 -13.10 4.56
C TRP A 24 15.34 -12.41 5.00
N THR A 25 16.35 -13.18 5.39
CA THR A 25 17.66 -12.64 5.76
C THR A 25 18.35 -12.01 4.55
N ASP A 26 18.23 -12.65 3.39
CA ASP A 26 18.80 -12.14 2.13
C ASP A 26 18.05 -10.89 1.65
N ALA A 27 16.70 -10.91 1.72
CA ALA A 27 15.86 -9.76 1.41
C ALA A 27 16.19 -8.55 2.30
N TRP A 28 16.32 -8.76 3.62
CA TRP A 28 16.70 -7.70 4.54
C TRP A 28 18.09 -7.12 4.26
N ARG A 29 19.06 -7.98 3.93
CA ARG A 29 20.42 -7.54 3.55
C ARG A 29 20.40 -6.68 2.29
N ARG A 30 19.59 -7.02 1.28
CA ARG A 30 19.43 -6.26 0.03
C ARG A 30 18.71 -4.94 0.28
N LEU A 31 17.59 -4.96 1.01
CA LEU A 31 16.85 -3.75 1.36
C LEU A 31 17.74 -2.72 2.05
N ARG A 32 18.58 -3.15 3.01
CA ARG A 32 19.56 -2.28 3.69
C ARG A 32 20.61 -1.65 2.78
N ARG A 33 20.80 -2.15 1.57
CA ARG A 33 21.71 -1.56 0.58
C ARG A 33 21.02 -0.53 -0.33
N ASN A 34 19.70 -0.53 -0.38
CA ASN A 34 18.93 0.43 -1.15
C ASN A 34 18.71 1.70 -0.32
N ARG A 35 19.50 2.74 -0.58
CA ARG A 35 19.47 4.00 0.15
C ARG A 35 18.12 4.71 0.03
N LEU A 36 17.50 4.69 -1.17
CA LEU A 36 16.18 5.32 -1.38
C LEU A 36 15.11 4.64 -0.55
N ALA A 37 15.08 3.31 -0.52
CA ALA A 37 14.13 2.57 0.30
C ALA A 37 14.33 2.85 1.80
N LEU A 38 15.57 2.98 2.28
CA LEU A 38 15.86 3.31 3.68
C LEU A 38 15.42 4.73 4.06
N VAL A 39 15.73 5.72 3.21
CA VAL A 39 15.28 7.12 3.43
C VAL A 39 13.77 7.20 3.42
N SER A 40 13.12 6.49 2.49
CA SER A 40 11.66 6.42 2.41
C SER A 40 11.06 5.74 3.65
N ALA A 41 11.64 4.64 4.11
CA ALA A 41 11.20 3.98 5.34
C ALA A 41 11.37 4.90 6.57
N ALA A 42 12.49 5.61 6.69
CA ALA A 42 12.72 6.56 7.78
C ALA A 42 11.70 7.71 7.74
N TYR A 43 11.42 8.27 6.57
CA TYR A 43 10.37 9.28 6.40
C TYR A 43 8.99 8.75 6.81
N LEU A 44 8.59 7.57 6.34
CA LEU A 44 7.29 6.98 6.66
C LEU A 44 7.16 6.67 8.16
N ILE A 45 8.23 6.22 8.81
CA ILE A 45 8.28 6.03 10.28
C ILE A 45 8.12 7.37 11.00
N ALA A 46 8.83 8.41 10.58
CA ALA A 46 8.71 9.75 11.15
C ALA A 46 7.29 10.32 10.94
N LEU A 47 6.70 10.13 9.76
CA LEU A 47 5.34 10.53 9.47
C LEU A 47 4.32 9.79 10.36
N ALA A 48 4.47 8.47 10.51
CA ALA A 48 3.63 7.67 11.39
C ALA A 48 3.77 8.11 12.86
N ALA A 49 4.99 8.40 13.32
CA ALA A 49 5.24 8.93 14.66
C ALA A 49 4.56 10.30 14.85
N THR A 50 4.66 11.20 13.86
CA THR A 50 3.98 12.51 13.88
C THR A 50 2.46 12.32 13.94
N ALA A 51 1.90 11.41 13.14
CA ALA A 51 0.49 11.09 13.16
C ALA A 51 0.03 10.54 14.52
N LEU A 52 0.82 9.67 15.16
CA LEU A 52 0.54 9.13 16.50
C LEU A 52 0.60 10.22 17.58
N VAL A 53 1.61 11.10 17.52
CA VAL A 53 1.70 12.25 18.44
C VAL A 53 0.50 13.15 18.26
N GLY A 54 0.00 13.33 17.04
CA GLY A 54 -1.18 14.13 16.73
C GLY A 54 -2.48 13.67 17.42
N ILE A 55 -2.53 12.44 17.91
CA ILE A 55 -3.66 11.93 18.71
C ILE A 55 -3.76 12.68 20.04
N VAL A 56 -2.62 13.04 20.62
CA VAL A 56 -2.51 13.62 21.96
C VAL A 56 -2.21 15.11 21.90
N TYR A 57 -1.45 15.54 20.91
CA TYR A 57 -0.95 16.90 20.81
C TYR A 57 -0.95 17.43 19.38
N THR A 58 -1.58 18.59 19.21
CA THR A 58 -1.41 19.47 18.05
C THR A 58 -1.18 20.90 18.58
N PRO A 59 -0.40 21.76 17.88
CA PRO A 59 -0.17 23.14 18.33
C PRO A 59 -1.45 23.92 18.63
N TYR A 60 -2.47 23.69 17.82
CA TYR A 60 -3.82 24.24 17.98
C TYR A 60 -4.88 23.15 17.75
N PRO A 61 -6.10 23.27 18.32
CA PRO A 61 -7.20 22.35 18.01
C PRO A 61 -7.53 22.42 16.51
N TYR A 62 -7.34 21.36 15.77
CA TYR A 62 -7.46 21.31 14.30
C TYR A 62 -8.82 21.74 13.75
N ALA A 63 -9.89 21.60 14.54
CA ALA A 63 -11.26 21.95 14.17
C ALA A 63 -11.63 23.39 14.55
N HIS A 64 -10.83 24.06 15.41
CA HIS A 64 -11.17 25.36 15.95
C HIS A 64 -10.95 26.44 14.90
N GLN A 65 -12.00 27.19 14.57
CA GLN A 65 -11.98 28.30 13.64
C GLN A 65 -11.58 29.60 14.36
N GLY A 66 -10.97 30.54 13.62
CA GLY A 66 -10.61 31.82 14.17
C GLY A 66 -9.44 31.79 15.16
N VAL A 67 -8.58 30.76 15.10
CA VAL A 67 -7.33 30.70 15.88
C VAL A 67 -6.36 31.78 15.40
N GLY A 68 -6.37 32.06 14.09
CA GLY A 68 -5.66 33.18 13.44
C GLY A 68 -6.58 33.91 12.48
N LEU A 69 -6.02 34.93 11.79
CA LEU A 69 -6.76 35.60 10.72
C LEU A 69 -6.95 34.67 9.53
N PRO A 70 -8.11 34.69 8.83
CA PRO A 70 -8.27 33.97 7.58
C PRO A 70 -7.18 34.28 6.58
N TYR A 71 -6.69 33.20 5.88
CA TYR A 71 -5.66 33.32 4.84
C TYR A 71 -4.32 33.89 5.30
N GLN A 72 -4.02 33.85 6.59
CA GLN A 72 -2.74 34.35 7.12
C GLN A 72 -1.59 33.47 6.60
N GLY A 73 -0.55 34.13 6.08
CA GLY A 73 0.67 33.43 5.63
C GLY A 73 1.46 32.82 6.79
N PRO A 74 2.47 32.02 6.46
CA PRO A 74 3.36 31.41 7.46
C PRO A 74 3.95 32.45 8.40
N SER A 75 3.93 32.19 9.71
CA SER A 75 4.40 33.08 10.78
C SER A 75 4.91 32.26 11.97
N ALA A 76 5.55 32.95 12.94
CA ALA A 76 6.01 32.28 14.17
C ALA A 76 4.87 31.66 14.98
N ALA A 77 3.66 32.24 14.94
CA ALA A 77 2.46 31.69 15.59
C ALA A 77 1.85 30.53 14.77
N HIS A 78 1.83 30.66 13.44
CA HIS A 78 1.25 29.68 12.53
C HIS A 78 2.29 29.29 11.48
N LEU A 79 3.08 28.24 11.75
CA LEU A 79 4.24 27.85 10.93
C LEU A 79 3.92 27.61 9.45
N LEU A 80 2.75 27.07 9.15
CA LEU A 80 2.24 26.86 7.77
C LEU A 80 1.12 27.85 7.41
N GLY A 81 0.85 28.84 8.26
CA GLY A 81 -0.25 29.77 8.08
C GLY A 81 -1.62 29.21 8.49
N THR A 82 -2.68 29.92 8.07
CA THR A 82 -4.07 29.56 8.38
C THR A 82 -4.89 29.39 7.11
N ASP A 83 -5.98 28.61 7.20
CA ASP A 83 -6.92 28.39 6.11
C ASP A 83 -7.99 29.50 6.02
N GLN A 84 -9.00 29.32 5.15
CA GLN A 84 -10.10 30.25 4.94
C GLN A 84 -10.96 30.50 6.20
N ALA A 85 -10.96 29.58 7.15
CA ALA A 85 -11.69 29.69 8.42
C ALA A 85 -10.79 30.14 9.59
N GLY A 86 -9.53 30.53 9.31
CA GLY A 86 -8.54 30.87 10.33
C GLY A 86 -8.08 29.69 11.17
N ARG A 87 -8.17 28.44 10.65
CA ARG A 87 -7.69 27.23 11.32
C ARG A 87 -6.20 27.05 11.00
N ASP A 88 -5.41 26.57 11.97
CA ASP A 88 -3.97 26.34 11.82
C ASP A 88 -3.69 25.17 10.85
N ILE A 89 -2.95 25.45 9.77
CA ILE A 89 -2.65 24.46 8.74
C ILE A 89 -1.73 23.38 9.25
N LEU A 90 -0.73 23.67 10.10
CA LEU A 90 0.17 22.64 10.64
C LEU A 90 -0.58 21.61 11.46
N SER A 91 -1.44 22.05 12.36
CA SER A 91 -2.29 21.15 13.17
C SER A 91 -3.19 20.29 12.30
N ARG A 92 -3.78 20.86 11.25
CA ARG A 92 -4.59 20.13 10.27
C ARG A 92 -3.77 19.16 9.43
N MET A 93 -2.51 19.51 9.08
CA MET A 93 -1.59 18.62 8.38
C MET A 93 -1.22 17.39 9.19
N ILE A 94 -1.03 17.52 10.49
CA ILE A 94 -0.72 16.42 11.42
C ILE A 94 -1.91 15.45 11.47
N ILE A 95 -3.13 15.94 11.68
CA ILE A 95 -4.34 15.12 11.70
C ILE A 95 -4.65 14.58 10.30
N GLY A 96 -4.45 15.38 9.25
CA GLY A 96 -4.61 14.94 7.86
C GLY A 96 -3.68 13.77 7.51
N ALA A 97 -2.43 13.79 7.97
CA ALA A 97 -1.51 12.67 7.83
C ALA A 97 -2.05 11.40 8.49
N GLN A 98 -2.57 11.52 9.72
CA GLN A 98 -3.19 10.41 10.44
C GLN A 98 -4.34 9.80 9.64
N ILE A 99 -5.27 10.63 9.16
CA ILE A 99 -6.45 10.17 8.43
C ILE A 99 -6.04 9.53 7.10
N SER A 100 -5.17 10.16 6.32
CA SER A 100 -4.70 9.61 5.04
C SER A 100 -3.96 8.29 5.21
N LEU A 101 -3.13 8.15 6.25
CA LEU A 101 -2.46 6.89 6.58
C LEU A 101 -3.45 5.80 7.03
N ILE A 102 -4.44 6.14 7.86
CA ILE A 102 -5.48 5.20 8.29
C ILE A 102 -6.25 4.68 7.08
N VAL A 103 -6.71 5.58 6.19
CA VAL A 103 -7.43 5.17 4.98
C VAL A 103 -6.57 4.27 4.10
N GLY A 104 -5.31 4.65 3.84
CA GLY A 104 -4.40 3.87 3.01
C GLY A 104 -4.14 2.48 3.57
N LEU A 105 -3.74 2.40 4.85
CA LEU A 105 -3.38 1.15 5.51
C LEU A 105 -4.60 0.24 5.74
N ALA A 106 -5.72 0.79 6.21
CA ALA A 106 -6.91 0.00 6.48
C ALA A 106 -7.54 -0.52 5.18
N THR A 107 -7.63 0.31 4.14
CA THR A 107 -8.07 -0.13 2.81
C THR A 107 -7.20 -1.28 2.30
N GLN A 108 -5.88 -1.13 2.36
CA GLN A 108 -4.97 -2.15 1.88
C GLN A 108 -5.04 -3.44 2.71
N THR A 109 -5.28 -3.33 4.01
CA THR A 109 -5.53 -4.50 4.87
C THR A 109 -6.76 -5.26 4.41
N VAL A 110 -7.88 -4.58 4.15
CA VAL A 110 -9.10 -5.22 3.62
C VAL A 110 -8.84 -5.86 2.26
N VAL A 111 -8.14 -5.17 1.36
CA VAL A 111 -7.76 -5.67 0.03
C VAL A 111 -6.96 -6.97 0.14
N VAL A 112 -5.99 -7.05 1.04
CA VAL A 112 -5.18 -8.25 1.28
C VAL A 112 -6.03 -9.38 1.88
N VAL A 113 -6.81 -9.07 2.93
CA VAL A 113 -7.65 -10.05 3.64
C VAL A 113 -8.71 -10.68 2.73
N VAL A 114 -9.24 -9.92 1.77
CA VAL A 114 -10.24 -10.41 0.80
C VAL A 114 -9.57 -11.00 -0.43
N GLY A 115 -8.65 -10.26 -1.05
CA GLY A 115 -8.09 -10.61 -2.36
C GLY A 115 -7.16 -11.83 -2.31
N VAL A 116 -6.33 -11.95 -1.27
CA VAL A 116 -5.39 -13.08 -1.18
C VAL A 116 -6.11 -14.44 -1.05
N PRO A 117 -7.06 -14.64 -0.12
CA PRO A 117 -7.76 -15.91 -0.04
C PRO A 117 -8.54 -16.26 -1.32
N LEU A 118 -9.23 -15.29 -1.92
CA LEU A 118 -9.97 -15.50 -3.16
C LEU A 118 -9.05 -15.91 -4.31
N GLY A 119 -7.91 -15.23 -4.46
CA GLY A 119 -6.91 -15.56 -5.47
C GLY A 119 -6.26 -16.91 -5.25
N LEU A 120 -5.93 -17.28 -4.00
CA LEU A 120 -5.39 -18.58 -3.64
C LEU A 120 -6.36 -19.71 -3.99
N VAL A 121 -7.63 -19.56 -3.59
CA VAL A 121 -8.67 -20.58 -3.81
C VAL A 121 -8.93 -20.76 -5.30
N ALA A 122 -9.13 -19.68 -6.04
CA ALA A 122 -9.37 -19.74 -7.48
C ALA A 122 -8.20 -20.36 -8.24
N GLY A 123 -6.95 -19.95 -7.94
CA GLY A 123 -5.76 -20.48 -8.59
C GLY A 123 -5.50 -21.95 -8.26
N TYR A 124 -5.83 -22.39 -7.04
CA TYR A 124 -5.61 -23.79 -6.62
C TYR A 124 -6.66 -24.73 -7.17
N PHE A 125 -7.95 -24.45 -6.99
CA PHE A 125 -9.03 -25.36 -7.36
C PHE A 125 -9.31 -25.34 -8.87
N LYS A 126 -9.06 -24.19 -9.55
CA LYS A 126 -9.43 -24.00 -10.98
C LYS A 126 -10.94 -24.24 -11.23
N GLY A 127 -11.30 -24.57 -12.45
CA GLY A 127 -12.67 -24.92 -12.85
C GLY A 127 -13.66 -23.77 -12.63
N TRP A 128 -14.85 -24.08 -12.14
CA TRP A 128 -15.95 -23.11 -12.02
C TRP A 128 -15.65 -21.96 -11.03
N ILE A 129 -14.89 -22.24 -9.95
CA ILE A 129 -14.50 -21.22 -8.97
C ILE A 129 -13.63 -20.15 -9.64
N ASP A 130 -12.67 -20.61 -10.43
CA ASP A 130 -11.77 -19.73 -11.17
C ASP A 130 -12.51 -18.94 -12.25
N THR A 131 -13.41 -19.60 -12.97
CA THR A 131 -14.26 -18.95 -14.00
C THR A 131 -15.18 -17.93 -13.35
N ALA A 132 -15.84 -18.24 -12.24
CA ALA A 132 -16.73 -17.32 -11.53
C ALA A 132 -15.98 -16.09 -11.00
N LEU A 133 -14.82 -16.29 -10.34
CA LEU A 133 -14.01 -15.18 -9.86
C LEU A 133 -13.55 -14.28 -11.03
N SER A 134 -13.04 -14.90 -12.11
CA SER A 134 -12.58 -14.16 -13.30
C SER A 134 -13.72 -13.40 -13.97
N PHE A 135 -14.92 -13.97 -14.01
CA PHE A 135 -16.12 -13.32 -14.53
C PHE A 135 -16.48 -12.08 -13.69
N VAL A 136 -16.58 -12.22 -12.36
CA VAL A 136 -16.88 -11.08 -11.46
C VAL A 136 -15.84 -9.97 -11.62
N ILE A 137 -14.56 -10.32 -11.64
CA ILE A 137 -13.48 -9.36 -11.87
C ILE A 137 -13.67 -8.65 -13.20
N SER A 138 -13.94 -9.38 -14.28
CA SER A 138 -14.10 -8.81 -15.63
C SER A 138 -15.31 -7.87 -15.74
N VAL A 139 -16.42 -8.22 -15.09
CA VAL A 139 -17.63 -7.37 -15.06
C VAL A 139 -17.35 -6.06 -14.34
N VAL A 140 -16.72 -6.11 -13.16
CA VAL A 140 -16.45 -4.90 -12.38
C VAL A 140 -15.39 -4.01 -13.05
N TYR A 141 -14.39 -4.59 -13.70
CA TYR A 141 -13.41 -3.81 -14.48
C TYR A 141 -14.00 -3.11 -15.72
N GLY A 142 -15.17 -3.53 -16.19
CA GLY A 142 -15.91 -2.82 -17.23
C GLY A 142 -16.45 -1.46 -16.78
N ILE A 143 -16.47 -1.20 -15.47
CA ILE A 143 -16.98 0.04 -14.88
C ILE A 143 -15.78 0.79 -14.27
N PRO A 144 -15.61 2.09 -14.54
CA PRO A 144 -14.57 2.90 -13.89
C PRO A 144 -14.67 2.78 -12.37
N ASP A 145 -13.57 2.42 -11.72
CA ASP A 145 -13.49 2.15 -10.27
C ASP A 145 -13.99 3.33 -9.42
N ILE A 146 -13.76 4.57 -9.87
CA ILE A 146 -14.26 5.76 -9.19
C ILE A 146 -15.78 5.82 -9.15
N LEU A 147 -16.46 5.44 -10.24
CA LEU A 147 -17.93 5.44 -10.29
C LEU A 147 -18.51 4.39 -9.33
N VAL A 148 -17.90 3.21 -9.27
CA VAL A 148 -18.30 2.18 -8.31
C VAL A 148 -18.16 2.67 -6.87
N ALA A 149 -17.02 3.30 -6.54
CA ALA A 149 -16.80 3.86 -5.21
C ALA A 149 -17.80 4.97 -4.86
N MET A 150 -18.07 5.89 -5.80
CA MET A 150 -19.06 6.96 -5.61
C MET A 150 -20.45 6.40 -5.34
N ILE A 151 -20.90 5.44 -6.13
CA ILE A 151 -22.20 4.78 -5.97
C ILE A 151 -22.29 4.10 -4.60
N LEU A 152 -21.24 3.39 -4.18
CA LEU A 152 -21.21 2.73 -2.87
C LEU A 152 -21.28 3.73 -1.72
N ILE A 153 -20.56 4.86 -1.79
CA ILE A 153 -20.63 5.92 -0.77
C ILE A 153 -22.07 6.47 -0.66
N VAL A 154 -22.71 6.71 -1.80
CA VAL A 154 -24.10 7.22 -1.82
C VAL A 154 -25.09 6.19 -1.27
N ILE A 155 -24.98 4.91 -1.65
CA ILE A 155 -25.87 3.84 -1.16
C ILE A 155 -25.70 3.63 0.35
N ILE A 156 -24.49 3.62 0.87
CA ILE A 156 -24.24 3.47 2.31
C ILE A 156 -24.81 4.66 3.08
N GLY A 157 -24.81 5.86 2.49
CA GLY A 157 -25.47 7.05 3.02
C GLY A 157 -24.94 7.57 4.37
N LYS A 158 -23.84 7.01 4.87
CA LYS A 158 -23.19 7.42 6.12
C LYS A 158 -21.79 7.93 5.79
N PRO A 159 -21.58 9.25 5.70
CA PRO A 159 -20.26 9.79 5.43
C PRO A 159 -19.29 9.46 6.57
N GLY A 160 -18.09 9.04 6.23
CA GLY A 160 -17.06 8.71 7.24
C GLY A 160 -15.91 7.88 6.67
N ILE A 161 -14.85 7.76 7.46
CA ILE A 161 -13.62 7.05 7.10
C ILE A 161 -13.92 5.59 6.73
N GLY A 162 -14.78 4.91 7.50
CA GLY A 162 -15.17 3.51 7.26
C GLY A 162 -15.85 3.32 5.91
N THR A 163 -16.74 4.21 5.51
CA THR A 163 -17.42 4.17 4.21
C THR A 163 -16.43 4.32 3.06
N ILE A 164 -15.47 5.24 3.20
CA ILE A 164 -14.42 5.47 2.20
C ILE A 164 -13.54 4.22 2.07
N ILE A 165 -13.11 3.63 3.19
CA ILE A 165 -12.31 2.40 3.20
C ILE A 165 -13.05 1.27 2.48
N VAL A 166 -14.32 1.04 2.81
CA VAL A 166 -15.13 0.00 2.17
C VAL A 166 -15.30 0.26 0.68
N ALA A 167 -15.61 1.50 0.28
CA ALA A 167 -15.82 1.87 -1.11
C ALA A 167 -14.55 1.66 -1.95
N ILE A 168 -13.38 2.06 -1.44
CA ILE A 168 -12.10 1.86 -2.14
C ILE A 168 -11.73 0.37 -2.16
N ALA A 169 -11.85 -0.32 -1.03
CA ALA A 169 -11.51 -1.74 -0.95
C ALA A 169 -12.37 -2.59 -1.88
N ALA A 170 -13.66 -2.24 -2.04
CA ALA A 170 -14.60 -2.95 -2.92
C ALA A 170 -14.18 -2.94 -4.39
N THR A 171 -13.35 -1.99 -4.81
CA THR A 171 -12.81 -1.93 -6.19
C THR A 171 -11.37 -2.46 -6.29
N ARG A 172 -10.59 -2.42 -5.21
CA ARG A 172 -9.15 -2.73 -5.26
C ARG A 172 -8.77 -4.17 -4.90
N TRP A 173 -9.66 -4.93 -4.23
CA TRP A 173 -9.37 -6.34 -3.88
C TRP A 173 -9.12 -7.22 -5.12
N MET A 174 -9.68 -6.86 -6.25
CA MET A 174 -9.58 -7.61 -7.50
C MET A 174 -8.15 -7.68 -8.04
N ASP A 175 -7.38 -6.59 -7.94
CA ASP A 175 -5.96 -6.57 -8.34
C ASP A 175 -5.14 -7.55 -7.51
N MET A 176 -5.38 -7.57 -6.20
CA MET A 176 -4.72 -8.51 -5.28
C MET A 176 -5.15 -9.96 -5.56
N ALA A 177 -6.43 -10.19 -5.80
CA ALA A 177 -6.95 -11.52 -6.14
C ALA A 177 -6.35 -12.04 -7.45
N ARG A 178 -6.28 -11.19 -8.49
CA ARG A 178 -5.68 -11.54 -9.79
C ARG A 178 -4.19 -11.85 -9.66
N LEU A 179 -3.43 -11.03 -8.92
CA LEU A 179 -2.01 -11.28 -8.65
C LEU A 179 -1.84 -12.63 -7.94
N THR A 180 -2.55 -12.83 -6.84
CA THR A 180 -2.43 -14.03 -6.01
C THR A 180 -2.85 -15.29 -6.79
N ARG A 181 -3.91 -15.20 -7.60
CA ARG A 181 -4.33 -16.26 -8.51
C ARG A 181 -3.21 -16.63 -9.49
N GLY A 182 -2.59 -15.64 -10.13
CA GLY A 182 -1.49 -15.86 -11.07
C GLY A 182 -0.29 -16.54 -10.42
N GLN A 183 0.11 -16.09 -9.21
CA GLN A 183 1.16 -16.73 -8.44
C GLN A 183 0.81 -18.16 -8.07
N THR A 184 -0.43 -18.41 -7.63
CA THR A 184 -0.91 -19.73 -7.24
C THR A 184 -0.91 -20.69 -8.44
N LEU A 185 -1.36 -20.25 -9.61
CA LEU A 185 -1.33 -21.04 -10.84
C LEU A 185 0.10 -21.47 -11.23
N SER A 186 1.07 -20.56 -11.12
CA SER A 186 2.48 -20.86 -11.40
C SER A 186 3.11 -21.79 -10.38
N LEU A 187 2.79 -21.61 -9.09
CA LEU A 187 3.38 -22.40 -8.01
C LEU A 187 2.79 -23.81 -7.90
N ARG A 188 1.51 -24.01 -8.22
CA ARG A 188 0.84 -25.30 -8.09
C ARG A 188 1.38 -26.38 -9.03
N GLU A 189 2.04 -26.00 -10.12
CA GLU A 189 2.67 -26.90 -11.11
C GLU A 189 4.13 -27.23 -10.72
N ARG A 190 4.59 -26.87 -9.51
CA ARG A 190 5.94 -27.13 -9.04
C ARG A 190 6.02 -28.52 -8.37
N GLU A 191 7.15 -29.20 -8.54
CA GLU A 191 7.41 -30.56 -8.05
C GLU A 191 7.14 -30.72 -6.54
N PHE A 192 7.46 -29.72 -5.73
CA PHE A 192 7.23 -29.79 -4.28
C PHE A 192 5.73 -29.83 -3.90
N ILE A 193 4.86 -29.25 -4.75
CA ILE A 193 3.41 -29.33 -4.57
C ILE A 193 2.90 -30.71 -4.99
N GLU A 194 3.41 -31.25 -6.10
CA GLU A 194 3.07 -32.62 -6.54
C GLU A 194 3.51 -33.65 -5.50
N ALA A 195 4.73 -33.54 -4.98
CA ALA A 195 5.21 -34.38 -3.90
C ALA A 195 4.36 -34.29 -2.62
N SER A 196 3.85 -33.09 -2.30
CA SER A 196 2.93 -32.92 -1.17
C SER A 196 1.59 -33.60 -1.40
N ARG A 197 1.03 -33.51 -2.62
CA ARG A 197 -0.20 -34.21 -3.02
C ARG A 197 -0.02 -35.74 -2.99
N ALA A 198 1.07 -36.24 -3.56
CA ALA A 198 1.38 -37.67 -3.58
C ALA A 198 1.47 -38.27 -2.17
N ARG A 199 1.90 -37.48 -1.18
CA ARG A 199 1.91 -37.87 0.25
C ARG A 199 0.59 -37.70 0.97
N GLY A 200 -0.52 -37.43 0.26
CA GLY A 200 -1.84 -37.26 0.86
C GLY A 200 -2.04 -35.90 1.56
N GLY A 201 -1.27 -34.84 1.18
CA GLY A 201 -1.40 -33.51 1.75
C GLY A 201 -2.79 -32.92 1.53
N ARG A 202 -3.45 -32.49 2.63
CA ARG A 202 -4.76 -31.81 2.57
C ARG A 202 -4.62 -30.46 1.85
N SER A 203 -5.66 -30.06 1.09
CA SER A 203 -5.68 -28.79 0.33
C SER A 203 -5.36 -27.57 1.20
N THR A 204 -5.88 -27.52 2.43
CA THR A 204 -5.59 -26.41 3.37
C THR A 204 -4.11 -26.32 3.72
N LYS A 205 -3.44 -27.47 3.95
CA LYS A 205 -2.00 -27.52 4.22
C LYS A 205 -1.20 -27.07 3.00
N ILE A 206 -1.63 -27.43 1.79
CA ILE A 206 -0.98 -27.00 0.55
C ILE A 206 -1.16 -25.49 0.35
N LEU A 207 -2.38 -24.96 0.53
CA LEU A 207 -2.68 -23.54 0.36
C LEU A 207 -1.87 -22.68 1.34
N PHE A 208 -1.99 -22.93 2.64
CA PHE A 208 -1.40 -22.06 3.67
C PHE A 208 0.03 -22.45 4.06
N GLY A 209 0.41 -23.71 3.93
CA GLY A 209 1.74 -24.21 4.29
C GLY A 209 2.76 -24.15 3.15
N HIS A 210 2.30 -24.12 1.90
CA HIS A 210 3.20 -24.17 0.75
C HIS A 210 2.96 -23.01 -0.24
N LEU A 211 1.73 -22.81 -0.73
CA LEU A 211 1.46 -21.81 -1.77
C LEU A 211 1.57 -20.40 -1.23
N LEU A 212 0.86 -20.07 -0.15
CA LEU A 212 0.88 -18.72 0.43
C LEU A 212 2.29 -18.27 0.83
N PRO A 213 3.11 -19.06 1.58
CA PRO A 213 4.46 -18.63 1.94
C PRO A 213 5.36 -18.33 0.73
N ASN A 214 5.20 -19.09 -0.36
CA ASN A 214 5.97 -18.87 -1.59
C ASN A 214 5.43 -17.73 -2.46
N ALA A 215 4.18 -17.31 -2.26
CA ALA A 215 3.57 -16.16 -2.92
C ALA A 215 3.73 -14.84 -2.12
N LEU A 216 4.22 -14.90 -0.87
CA LEU A 216 4.31 -13.72 0.01
C LEU A 216 5.13 -12.57 -0.59
N GLY A 217 6.23 -12.85 -1.29
CA GLY A 217 7.05 -11.81 -1.88
C GLY A 217 6.23 -10.86 -2.78
N PRO A 218 5.65 -11.34 -3.87
CA PRO A 218 4.78 -10.54 -4.73
C PRO A 218 3.58 -9.90 -4.01
N ILE A 219 2.98 -10.60 -3.03
CA ILE A 219 1.84 -10.10 -2.26
C ILE A 219 2.25 -8.89 -1.41
N ILE A 220 3.40 -8.96 -0.71
CA ILE A 220 3.92 -7.86 0.12
C ILE A 220 4.23 -6.63 -0.74
N VAL A 221 4.87 -6.83 -1.89
CA VAL A 221 5.16 -5.74 -2.83
C VAL A 221 3.87 -5.07 -3.28
N GLN A 222 2.89 -5.85 -3.74
CA GLN A 222 1.59 -5.32 -4.18
C GLN A 222 0.85 -4.64 -3.03
N ALA A 223 0.91 -5.18 -1.81
CA ALA A 223 0.32 -4.57 -0.63
C ALA A 223 0.96 -3.21 -0.33
N THR A 224 2.29 -3.10 -0.41
CA THR A 224 2.99 -1.84 -0.15
C THR A 224 2.66 -0.78 -1.20
N LEU A 225 2.66 -1.15 -2.49
CA LEU A 225 2.32 -0.25 -3.60
C LEU A 225 0.83 0.12 -3.64
N GLY A 226 -0.04 -0.69 -3.05
CA GLY A 226 -1.46 -0.44 -2.93
C GLY A 226 -1.81 0.69 -1.92
N ILE A 227 -0.95 0.93 -0.92
CA ILE A 227 -1.18 1.98 0.08
C ILE A 227 -1.21 3.38 -0.57
N PRO A 228 -0.17 3.82 -1.32
CA PRO A 228 -0.20 5.12 -1.97
C PRO A 228 -1.34 5.25 -2.99
N ALA A 229 -1.69 4.17 -3.68
CA ALA A 229 -2.83 4.15 -4.59
C ALA A 229 -4.16 4.41 -3.86
N ALA A 230 -4.36 3.83 -2.67
CA ALA A 230 -5.54 4.06 -1.85
C ALA A 230 -5.58 5.49 -1.28
N ILE A 231 -4.45 6.04 -0.83
CA ILE A 231 -4.34 7.43 -0.36
C ILE A 231 -4.68 8.42 -1.49
N LEU A 232 -4.14 8.19 -2.69
CA LEU A 232 -4.42 9.04 -3.85
C LEU A 232 -5.90 8.95 -4.26
N PHE A 233 -6.49 7.77 -4.18
CA PHE A 233 -7.89 7.56 -4.49
C PHE A 233 -8.81 8.26 -3.47
N GLU A 234 -8.47 8.21 -2.17
CA GLU A 234 -9.15 8.98 -1.14
C GLU A 234 -9.07 10.49 -1.41
N ALA A 235 -7.87 10.98 -1.73
CA ALA A 235 -7.68 12.39 -2.04
C ALA A 235 -8.55 12.83 -3.24
N PHE A 236 -8.70 11.97 -4.25
CA PHE A 236 -9.56 12.23 -5.39
C PHE A 236 -11.06 12.23 -5.03
N LEU A 237 -11.51 11.27 -4.19
CA LEU A 237 -12.88 11.28 -3.66
C LEU A 237 -13.15 12.53 -2.81
N SER A 238 -12.19 12.94 -1.99
CA SER A 238 -12.27 14.17 -1.19
C SER A 238 -12.37 15.41 -2.07
N PHE A 239 -11.62 15.46 -3.17
CA PHE A 239 -11.71 16.53 -4.16
C PHE A 239 -13.10 16.63 -4.80
N LEU A 240 -13.77 15.49 -4.99
CA LEU A 240 -15.14 15.43 -5.51
C LEU A 240 -16.22 15.68 -4.42
N GLY A 241 -15.82 16.01 -3.19
CA GLY A 241 -16.74 16.26 -2.09
C GLY A 241 -17.27 14.99 -1.41
N LEU A 242 -16.72 13.82 -1.74
CA LEU A 242 -17.11 12.50 -1.18
C LEU A 242 -16.09 11.98 -0.17
N GLY A 243 -15.20 12.83 0.29
CA GLY A 243 -14.15 12.51 1.26
C GLY A 243 -14.62 12.45 2.71
N VAL A 244 -13.67 12.56 3.63
CA VAL A 244 -13.93 12.60 5.06
C VAL A 244 -14.69 13.90 5.38
N PRO A 245 -15.84 13.82 6.09
CA PRO A 245 -16.61 15.02 6.37
C PRO A 245 -15.91 15.97 7.34
N PRO A 246 -16.11 17.30 7.18
CA PRO A 246 -15.67 18.29 8.14
C PRO A 246 -16.22 17.99 9.57
N PRO A 247 -15.48 18.37 10.64
CA PRO A 247 -14.27 19.19 10.65
C PRO A 247 -12.95 18.40 10.43
N THR A 248 -13.03 17.08 10.33
CA THR A 248 -11.85 16.20 10.22
C THR A 248 -11.12 16.42 8.89
N PRO A 249 -9.83 16.80 8.90
CA PRO A 249 -9.08 16.97 7.67
C PRO A 249 -8.50 15.64 7.17
N SER A 250 -8.42 15.49 5.84
CA SER A 250 -7.43 14.65 5.17
C SER A 250 -6.59 15.54 4.27
N TRP A 251 -5.44 15.08 3.81
CA TRP A 251 -4.65 15.89 2.89
C TRP A 251 -5.39 16.16 1.57
N GLY A 252 -6.22 15.18 1.13
CA GLY A 252 -7.09 15.36 -0.04
C GLY A 252 -8.13 16.44 0.16
N SER A 253 -8.85 16.44 1.29
CA SER A 253 -9.86 17.46 1.59
C SER A 253 -9.23 18.83 1.81
N MET A 254 -8.06 18.92 2.44
CA MET A 254 -7.33 20.18 2.61
C MET A 254 -6.89 20.76 1.26
N ALA A 255 -6.42 19.93 0.33
CA ALA A 255 -6.06 20.38 -1.01
C ALA A 255 -7.30 20.86 -1.79
N ALA A 256 -8.41 20.14 -1.69
CA ALA A 256 -9.68 20.53 -2.30
C ALA A 256 -10.20 21.88 -1.76
N ASP A 257 -10.22 22.04 -0.44
CA ASP A 257 -10.62 23.29 0.22
C ASP A 257 -9.73 24.47 -0.21
N GLY A 258 -8.43 24.24 -0.35
CA GLY A 258 -7.45 25.26 -0.64
C GLY A 258 -7.39 25.72 -2.10
N ILE A 259 -7.95 24.98 -3.06
CA ILE A 259 -7.83 25.30 -4.49
C ILE A 259 -8.46 26.64 -4.83
N HIS A 260 -9.55 27.02 -4.18
CA HIS A 260 -10.23 28.29 -4.36
C HIS A 260 -9.39 29.49 -3.88
N ALA A 261 -8.47 29.25 -2.94
CA ALA A 261 -7.57 30.24 -2.38
C ALA A 261 -6.19 30.28 -3.06
N MET A 262 -5.94 29.45 -4.06
CA MET A 262 -4.61 29.25 -4.67
C MET A 262 -3.96 30.53 -5.18
N ARG A 263 -4.74 31.48 -5.68
CA ARG A 263 -4.24 32.76 -6.19
C ARG A 263 -3.88 33.76 -5.08
N ILE A 264 -4.51 33.64 -3.92
CA ILE A 264 -4.35 34.62 -2.81
C ILE A 264 -3.39 34.07 -1.77
N SER A 265 -3.53 32.76 -1.45
CA SER A 265 -2.82 32.09 -0.37
C SER A 265 -2.40 30.70 -0.79
N PRO A 266 -1.38 30.57 -1.68
CA PRO A 266 -0.99 29.28 -2.28
C PRO A 266 -0.51 28.25 -1.26
N HIS A 267 -0.02 28.69 -0.09
CA HIS A 267 0.45 27.78 0.98
C HIS A 267 -0.65 26.83 1.48
N ILE A 268 -1.93 27.20 1.37
CA ILE A 268 -3.07 26.37 1.80
C ILE A 268 -3.17 25.08 0.96
N VAL A 269 -2.91 25.17 -0.36
CA VAL A 269 -2.89 24.02 -1.27
C VAL A 269 -1.52 23.34 -1.25
N LEU A 270 -0.45 24.11 -1.27
CA LEU A 270 0.90 23.57 -1.41
C LEU A 270 1.31 22.69 -0.23
N ALA A 271 0.92 23.04 1.00
CA ALA A 271 1.25 22.25 2.17
C ALA A 271 0.71 20.78 2.07
N PRO A 272 -0.60 20.55 1.88
CA PRO A 272 -1.12 19.20 1.74
C PRO A 272 -0.67 18.52 0.43
N ALA A 273 -0.53 19.24 -0.68
CA ALA A 273 -0.08 18.68 -1.94
C ALA A 273 1.36 18.16 -1.86
N ILE A 274 2.28 18.92 -1.24
CA ILE A 274 3.66 18.49 -1.03
C ILE A 274 3.72 17.30 -0.06
N GLY A 275 3.00 17.37 1.07
CA GLY A 275 2.92 16.27 2.03
C GLY A 275 2.43 14.98 1.37
N LEU A 276 1.35 15.05 0.59
CA LEU A 276 0.82 13.94 -0.18
C LEU A 276 1.87 13.40 -1.16
N SER A 277 2.45 14.26 -1.99
CA SER A 277 3.41 13.89 -3.04
C SER A 277 4.64 13.17 -2.46
N ILE A 278 5.24 13.71 -1.40
CA ILE A 278 6.40 13.10 -0.76
C ILE A 278 6.03 11.73 -0.16
N THR A 279 4.84 11.63 0.45
CA THR A 279 4.37 10.36 1.05
C THR A 279 4.12 9.30 -0.02
N LEU A 280 3.47 9.65 -1.13
CA LEU A 280 3.27 8.74 -2.26
C LEU A 280 4.61 8.27 -2.85
N MET A 281 5.56 9.19 -3.04
CA MET A 281 6.92 8.84 -3.49
C MET A 281 7.63 7.91 -2.52
N ALA A 282 7.54 8.17 -1.22
CA ALA A 282 8.18 7.36 -0.20
C ALA A 282 7.62 5.92 -0.18
N PHE A 283 6.30 5.74 -0.28
CA PHE A 283 5.70 4.41 -0.40
C PHE A 283 6.12 3.70 -1.69
N ASN A 284 6.19 4.40 -2.82
CA ASN A 284 6.64 3.83 -4.08
C ASN A 284 8.10 3.38 -4.02
N PHE A 285 9.02 4.22 -3.55
CA PHE A 285 10.43 3.85 -3.40
C PHE A 285 10.64 2.71 -2.40
N LEU A 286 9.87 2.67 -1.31
CA LEU A 286 9.89 1.55 -0.38
C LEU A 286 9.37 0.27 -1.03
N GLY A 287 8.27 0.35 -1.79
CA GLY A 287 7.69 -0.76 -2.53
C GLY A 287 8.63 -1.33 -3.59
N ASP A 288 9.30 -0.47 -4.35
CA ASP A 288 10.32 -0.86 -5.34
C ASP A 288 11.53 -1.51 -4.65
N GLY A 289 12.01 -0.93 -3.54
CA GLY A 289 13.08 -1.52 -2.75
C GLY A 289 12.73 -2.89 -2.17
N LEU A 290 11.49 -3.09 -1.74
CA LEU A 290 10.98 -4.40 -1.31
C LEU A 290 10.88 -5.38 -2.48
N ARG A 291 10.43 -4.94 -3.65
CA ARG A 291 10.39 -5.74 -4.87
C ARG A 291 11.77 -6.24 -5.24
N ASP A 292 12.77 -5.36 -5.30
CA ASP A 292 14.16 -5.71 -5.60
C ASP A 292 14.74 -6.68 -4.57
N ALA A 293 14.43 -6.47 -3.30
CA ALA A 293 14.90 -7.31 -2.21
C ALA A 293 14.29 -8.72 -2.23
N LEU A 294 13.01 -8.83 -2.58
CA LEU A 294 12.24 -10.08 -2.59
C LEU A 294 12.29 -10.84 -3.92
N ASP A 295 12.88 -10.26 -5.00
CA ASP A 295 13.00 -10.93 -6.30
C ASP A 295 14.09 -12.03 -6.24
N PRO A 296 13.72 -13.32 -6.38
CA PRO A 296 14.67 -14.42 -6.36
C PRO A 296 15.56 -14.49 -7.61
N ARG A 297 15.21 -13.78 -8.70
CA ARG A 297 15.94 -13.81 -9.97
C ARG A 297 17.18 -12.93 -9.97
N GLN A 298 17.30 -12.00 -9.04
CA GLN A 298 18.48 -11.13 -8.89
C GLN A 298 19.65 -11.82 -8.14
N LYS A 299 19.66 -13.13 -8.06
CA LYS A 299 20.84 -13.89 -7.59
C LYS A 299 21.92 -13.84 -8.67
N ARG A 300 22.69 -12.75 -8.72
CA ARG A 300 23.99 -12.68 -9.38
C ARG A 300 25.07 -12.39 -8.36
#